data_a0f91a406208a797ae9e896b744b578b
#
_entry.id   a0f91a406208a797ae9e896b744b578b
#
_cell.length_a   1.000
_cell.length_b   1.000
_cell.length_c   1.000
_cell.angle_alpha   90.00
_cell.angle_beta   90.00
_cell.angle_gamma   90.00
#
_symmetry.space_group_name_H-M   'P 1'
#
loop_
_entity.id
_entity.type
_entity.pdbx_description
1 polymer ?
#
loop_
_entity_poly.entity_id
_entity_poly.type
_entity_poly.pdbx_seq_one_letter_code
_entity_poly.pdbx_strand_id
1 'polypeptide(L)'
;DLDALSTPITFVDYTLSALDDKTHEAEIRLNVSSMLCYDGQTPPPMTTDSFRADELNVAYVGQKTQHVLGHSGDHITMDWGYLYMAAQGDVKSGEDGVNYRCALTVGEEPVHAFLMLGYDDIAAVNYFGDCCKAWYMRKGATLMDAFRDFFARHDALHAACEKLDKEILNQAKRIGGKDYALIAAAAWRHTFAAHKLIATPKGEMAFLSKENDSNGCIGTVDVSYPSIPLFLKFCPELVNAMCRPVLEFAMMPVWEEDFAPHDVGRYPYATGQVYACRRRRENGVTPQPFYMYPAGSDVYDIKYQMPVEECGNMLIMMETAVTFGAKDALVKQYAPLLEKWVNYLDHYGDDPGEQLCTDDFAGHLAHNVNLSAKAVVGIACYARLLRRLGRDEEAAKWDKRAHEMAHSWLERAKTADATALTFDGVGWSMKYNLVWDRVLGLNLLDEKFYQQETESYIGRMNEYGLPLDSRADYTKSDWMVWVA
;
A
#
# COMPACT_ATOMS: atom_id res chain seq x y z
N ASP A 1 0.46 15.89 6.07
CA ASP A 1 -0.96 16.15 6.38
C ASP A 1 -1.84 15.05 5.81
N LEU A 2 -2.36 14.17 6.69
CA LEU A 2 -3.18 13.02 6.29
C LEU A 2 -4.57 13.43 5.76
N ASP A 3 -5.08 14.58 6.17
CA ASP A 3 -6.34 15.10 5.66
C ASP A 3 -6.17 15.51 4.19
N ALA A 4 -5.12 16.24 3.86
CA ALA A 4 -4.80 16.57 2.47
C ALA A 4 -4.49 15.32 1.63
N LEU A 5 -3.70 14.38 2.16
CA LEU A 5 -3.35 13.13 1.46
C LEU A 5 -4.57 12.28 1.11
N SER A 6 -5.58 12.25 1.99
CA SER A 6 -6.80 11.44 1.78
C SER A 6 -7.90 12.17 1.02
N THR A 7 -7.72 13.46 0.72
CA THR A 7 -8.69 14.27 -0.02
C THR A 7 -8.51 14.08 -1.53
N PRO A 8 -9.52 13.61 -2.26
CA PRO A 8 -9.41 13.32 -3.68
C PRO A 8 -9.59 14.59 -4.54
N ILE A 9 -8.73 15.59 -4.30
CA ILE A 9 -8.67 16.84 -5.06
C ILE A 9 -7.30 16.97 -5.72
N THR A 10 -7.30 17.31 -7.01
CA THR A 10 -6.11 17.60 -7.81
C THR A 10 -6.19 19.03 -8.32
N PHE A 11 -5.14 19.81 -8.11
CA PHE A 11 -4.97 21.10 -8.77
C PHE A 11 -4.46 20.92 -10.20
N VAL A 12 -4.96 21.75 -11.09
CA VAL A 12 -4.41 21.96 -12.44
C VAL A 12 -4.02 23.41 -12.52
N ASP A 13 -2.74 23.68 -12.28
CA ASP A 13 -2.17 25.03 -12.33
C ASP A 13 -1.63 25.30 -13.72
N TYR A 14 -1.77 26.54 -14.18
CA TYR A 14 -1.18 26.97 -15.44
C TYR A 14 -0.71 28.42 -15.38
N THR A 15 0.31 28.69 -16.18
CA THR A 15 0.89 30.02 -16.35
C THR A 15 0.94 30.34 -17.84
N LEU A 16 0.45 31.52 -18.20
CA LEU A 16 0.53 32.08 -19.54
C LEU A 16 1.45 33.28 -19.55
N SER A 17 2.41 33.31 -20.49
CA SER A 17 3.33 34.41 -20.70
C SER A 17 3.28 34.84 -22.17
N ALA A 18 3.28 36.13 -22.43
CA ALA A 18 3.49 36.64 -23.79
C ALA A 18 4.96 36.37 -24.21
N LEU A 19 5.16 36.08 -25.49
CA LEU A 19 6.50 35.89 -26.07
C LEU A 19 7.03 37.15 -26.75
N ASP A 20 6.24 38.23 -26.71
CA ASP A 20 6.59 39.54 -27.23
C ASP A 20 6.06 40.64 -26.29
N ASP A 21 6.31 41.90 -26.60
CA ASP A 21 5.91 43.05 -25.78
C ASP A 21 4.45 43.49 -26.00
N LYS A 22 3.61 42.58 -26.54
CA LYS A 22 2.21 42.89 -26.84
C LYS A 22 1.25 42.22 -25.86
N THR A 23 0.07 42.82 -25.77
CA THR A 23 -1.04 42.21 -25.06
C THR A 23 -1.77 41.23 -25.98
N HIS A 24 -2.05 40.04 -25.47
CA HIS A 24 -2.77 38.98 -26.18
C HIS A 24 -4.03 38.55 -25.41
N GLU A 25 -5.10 38.30 -26.18
CA GLU A 25 -6.29 37.62 -25.66
C GLU A 25 -6.11 36.11 -25.84
N ALA A 26 -6.19 35.36 -24.72
CA ALA A 26 -6.01 33.93 -24.71
C ALA A 26 -7.23 33.26 -24.06
N GLU A 27 -7.49 32.03 -24.42
CA GLU A 27 -8.51 31.22 -23.76
C GLU A 27 -7.96 29.83 -23.46
N ILE A 28 -8.09 29.41 -22.20
CA ILE A 28 -7.79 28.06 -21.73
C ILE A 28 -9.11 27.28 -21.69
N ARG A 29 -9.08 26.09 -22.29
CA ARG A 29 -10.16 25.10 -22.22
C ARG A 29 -9.64 23.75 -21.73
N LEU A 30 -10.37 23.14 -20.81
CA LEU A 30 -10.12 21.77 -20.36
C LEU A 30 -11.45 21.02 -20.34
N ASN A 31 -11.45 19.83 -20.92
CA ASN A 31 -12.54 18.85 -20.75
C ASN A 31 -12.01 17.64 -19.97
N VAL A 32 -12.79 17.15 -19.01
CA VAL A 32 -12.53 15.90 -18.30
C VAL A 32 -13.74 14.99 -18.51
N SER A 33 -13.49 13.83 -19.10
CA SER A 33 -14.51 12.91 -19.54
C SER A 33 -15.28 12.26 -18.39
N SER A 34 -16.59 12.07 -18.60
CA SER A 34 -17.46 11.27 -17.72
C SER A 34 -17.06 9.79 -17.61
N MET A 35 -16.15 9.31 -18.47
CA MET A 35 -15.60 7.94 -18.38
C MET A 35 -14.93 7.63 -17.04
N LEU A 36 -14.54 8.65 -16.26
CA LEU A 36 -14.04 8.45 -14.89
C LEU A 36 -15.14 8.01 -13.90
N CYS A 37 -16.41 8.01 -14.29
CA CYS A 37 -17.54 7.72 -13.41
C CYS A 37 -18.22 6.37 -13.71
N TYR A 38 -17.73 5.60 -14.67
CA TYR A 38 -18.29 4.30 -14.99
C TYR A 38 -17.24 3.34 -15.54
N ASP A 39 -17.51 2.04 -15.40
CA ASP A 39 -16.71 0.98 -15.98
C ASP A 39 -17.38 0.44 -17.26
N GLY A 40 -16.61 0.28 -18.34
CA GLY A 40 -17.08 -0.21 -19.62
C GLY A 40 -17.01 0.80 -20.77
N GLN A 41 -17.45 0.36 -21.96
CA GLN A 41 -17.32 1.15 -23.21
C GLN A 41 -18.56 1.98 -23.54
N THR A 42 -19.72 1.64 -22.96
CA THR A 42 -20.98 2.32 -23.24
C THR A 42 -21.37 3.20 -22.06
N PRO A 43 -21.50 4.52 -22.25
CA PRO A 43 -21.91 5.43 -21.18
C PRO A 43 -23.31 5.06 -20.67
N PRO A 44 -23.49 4.88 -19.35
CA PRO A 44 -24.82 4.78 -18.77
C PRO A 44 -25.51 6.15 -18.77
N PRO A 45 -26.83 6.23 -18.46
CA PRO A 45 -27.50 7.51 -18.24
C PRO A 45 -26.79 8.32 -17.15
N MET A 46 -26.39 9.54 -17.48
CA MET A 46 -25.66 10.44 -16.58
C MET A 46 -26.58 11.46 -15.92
N THR A 47 -26.16 11.97 -14.78
CA THR A 47 -26.72 13.16 -14.13
C THR A 47 -25.64 14.21 -14.02
N THR A 48 -26.00 15.45 -14.26
CA THR A 48 -25.10 16.60 -14.32
C THR A 48 -25.75 17.81 -13.67
N ASP A 49 -24.94 18.68 -13.06
CA ASP A 49 -25.38 20.00 -12.67
C ASP A 49 -24.19 20.97 -12.64
N SER A 50 -24.48 22.27 -12.70
CA SER A 50 -23.51 23.35 -12.57
C SER A 50 -24.10 24.46 -11.71
N PHE A 51 -23.38 24.86 -10.68
CA PHE A 51 -23.83 25.83 -9.70
C PHE A 51 -22.67 26.69 -9.18
N ARG A 52 -23.01 27.73 -8.46
CA ARG A 52 -22.01 28.58 -7.78
C ARG A 52 -21.99 28.28 -6.29
N ALA A 53 -20.78 28.10 -5.75
CA ALA A 53 -20.51 27.94 -4.32
C ALA A 53 -19.44 28.96 -3.90
N ASP A 54 -19.89 30.01 -3.24
CA ASP A 54 -19.04 31.13 -2.82
C ASP A 54 -18.32 31.79 -4.03
N GLU A 55 -16.99 31.70 -4.07
CA GLU A 55 -16.16 32.25 -5.15
C GLU A 55 -15.97 31.27 -6.32
N LEU A 56 -16.40 30.01 -6.18
CA LEU A 56 -16.16 28.95 -7.12
C LEU A 56 -17.41 28.69 -7.98
N ASN A 57 -17.22 28.59 -9.28
CA ASN A 57 -18.14 27.90 -10.17
C ASN A 57 -17.83 26.40 -10.09
N VAL A 58 -18.83 25.59 -9.90
CA VAL A 58 -18.71 24.14 -9.70
C VAL A 58 -19.60 23.42 -10.70
N ALA A 59 -19.08 22.37 -11.29
CA ALA A 59 -19.88 21.45 -12.11
C ALA A 59 -19.55 20.01 -11.72
N TYR A 60 -20.52 19.11 -11.88
CA TYR A 60 -20.30 17.68 -11.68
C TYR A 60 -21.03 16.83 -12.73
N VAL A 61 -20.52 15.60 -12.86
CA VAL A 61 -21.11 14.53 -13.64
C VAL A 61 -20.95 13.20 -12.87
N GLY A 62 -21.96 12.35 -12.95
CA GLY A 62 -21.93 11.00 -12.41
C GLY A 62 -23.04 10.16 -13.00
N GLN A 63 -23.07 8.87 -12.72
CA GLN A 63 -24.17 8.02 -13.16
C GLN A 63 -25.48 8.45 -12.51
N LYS A 64 -26.59 8.40 -13.27
CA LYS A 64 -27.92 8.69 -12.73
C LYS A 64 -28.35 7.70 -11.66
N THR A 65 -27.99 6.43 -11.84
CA THR A 65 -28.18 5.38 -10.84
C THR A 65 -26.83 5.02 -10.24
N GLN A 66 -26.70 5.24 -8.94
CA GLN A 66 -25.47 4.98 -8.21
C GLN A 66 -25.48 3.57 -7.63
N HIS A 67 -24.64 2.69 -8.15
CA HIS A 67 -24.42 1.36 -7.62
C HIS A 67 -23.23 1.38 -6.63
N VAL A 68 -23.42 2.10 -5.54
CA VAL A 68 -22.37 2.34 -4.54
C VAL A 68 -21.74 1.03 -4.07
N LEU A 69 -20.41 0.90 -4.21
CA LEU A 69 -19.65 -0.31 -3.96
C LEU A 69 -20.14 -1.54 -4.78
N GLY A 70 -20.84 -1.33 -5.88
CA GLY A 70 -21.50 -2.40 -6.63
C GLY A 70 -20.60 -3.19 -7.57
N HIS A 71 -19.34 -2.79 -7.76
CA HIS A 71 -18.39 -3.41 -8.68
C HIS A 71 -17.11 -3.78 -7.95
N SER A 72 -16.67 -5.03 -8.09
CA SER A 72 -15.49 -5.58 -7.40
C SER A 72 -14.60 -6.34 -8.36
N GLY A 73 -13.30 -6.17 -8.23
CA GLY A 73 -12.34 -6.95 -9.02
C GLY A 73 -11.00 -6.28 -9.19
N ASP A 74 -10.26 -6.89 -10.10
CA ASP A 74 -9.04 -6.35 -10.68
C ASP A 74 -9.38 -5.52 -11.92
N HIS A 75 -8.45 -4.69 -12.40
CA HIS A 75 -8.63 -3.87 -13.62
C HIS A 75 -9.99 -3.17 -13.77
N ILE A 76 -10.64 -2.84 -12.66
CA ILE A 76 -11.94 -2.18 -12.68
C ILE A 76 -11.80 -0.69 -12.41
N THR A 77 -12.62 0.10 -13.09
CA THR A 77 -12.87 1.51 -12.77
C THR A 77 -13.96 1.59 -11.71
N MET A 78 -13.91 2.60 -10.86
CA MET A 78 -15.00 2.90 -9.92
C MET A 78 -16.27 3.20 -10.71
N ASP A 79 -17.34 2.43 -10.45
CA ASP A 79 -18.62 2.49 -11.16
C ASP A 79 -19.72 3.19 -10.33
N TRP A 80 -19.30 4.10 -9.46
CA TRP A 80 -20.16 4.95 -8.62
C TRP A 80 -19.43 6.24 -8.28
N GLY A 81 -20.16 7.24 -7.80
CA GLY A 81 -19.60 8.53 -7.40
C GLY A 81 -19.77 9.61 -8.46
N TYR A 82 -19.16 10.75 -8.18
CA TYR A 82 -19.29 11.95 -8.99
C TYR A 82 -17.93 12.62 -9.21
N LEU A 83 -17.64 12.91 -10.48
CA LEU A 83 -16.52 13.78 -10.85
C LEU A 83 -16.95 15.24 -10.73
N TYR A 84 -16.20 16.02 -10.00
CA TYR A 84 -16.38 17.46 -9.82
C TYR A 84 -15.24 18.25 -10.46
N MET A 85 -15.59 19.44 -10.92
CA MET A 85 -14.65 20.49 -11.31
C MET A 85 -15.06 21.79 -10.63
N ALA A 86 -14.09 22.51 -10.05
CA ALA A 86 -14.32 23.77 -9.36
C ALA A 86 -13.25 24.80 -9.75
N ALA A 87 -13.66 26.03 -10.11
CA ALA A 87 -12.76 27.10 -10.48
C ALA A 87 -13.44 28.48 -10.39
N GLN A 88 -12.64 29.55 -10.48
CA GLN A 88 -13.17 30.92 -10.64
C GLN A 88 -13.61 31.21 -12.10
N GLY A 89 -13.12 30.46 -13.10
CA GLY A 89 -13.54 30.55 -14.49
C GLY A 89 -14.92 29.92 -14.75
N ASP A 90 -15.36 29.91 -16.01
CA ASP A 90 -16.64 29.27 -16.42
C ASP A 90 -16.47 27.75 -16.35
N VAL A 91 -17.28 27.09 -15.53
CA VAL A 91 -17.30 25.64 -15.36
C VAL A 91 -18.71 25.12 -15.65
N LYS A 92 -18.81 24.14 -16.53
CA LYS A 92 -20.08 23.54 -16.94
C LYS A 92 -19.98 22.04 -17.06
N SER A 93 -21.09 21.35 -16.87
CA SER A 93 -21.21 19.92 -17.10
C SER A 93 -22.10 19.56 -18.26
N GLY A 94 -21.82 18.41 -18.87
CA GLY A 94 -22.62 17.72 -19.84
C GLY A 94 -22.52 16.21 -19.58
N GLU A 95 -23.31 15.42 -20.31
CA GLU A 95 -23.28 13.96 -20.18
C GLU A 95 -21.91 13.36 -20.57
N ASP A 96 -21.13 14.07 -21.39
CA ASP A 96 -19.79 13.71 -21.85
C ASP A 96 -18.68 14.05 -20.83
N GLY A 97 -18.99 14.89 -19.82
CA GLY A 97 -18.00 15.28 -18.81
C GLY A 97 -18.19 16.67 -18.25
N VAL A 98 -17.12 17.18 -17.61
CA VAL A 98 -17.04 18.53 -17.05
C VAL A 98 -16.07 19.38 -17.87
N ASN A 99 -16.44 20.64 -18.07
CA ASN A 99 -15.76 21.57 -18.97
C ASN A 99 -15.36 22.83 -18.24
N TYR A 100 -14.14 23.27 -18.45
CA TYR A 100 -13.58 24.54 -17.98
C TYR A 100 -13.29 25.46 -19.15
N ARG A 101 -13.58 26.74 -18.96
CA ARG A 101 -13.24 27.81 -19.89
C ARG A 101 -12.81 29.04 -19.11
N CYS A 102 -11.69 29.62 -19.47
CA CYS A 102 -11.19 30.86 -18.89
C CYS A 102 -10.58 31.74 -19.99
N ALA A 103 -11.14 32.93 -20.17
CA ALA A 103 -10.59 33.96 -21.05
C ALA A 103 -9.64 34.82 -20.22
N LEU A 104 -8.45 35.11 -20.76
CA LEU A 104 -7.36 35.79 -20.07
C LEU A 104 -6.74 36.81 -21.01
N THR A 105 -6.38 37.96 -20.47
CA THR A 105 -5.58 38.95 -21.16
C THR A 105 -4.13 38.82 -20.65
N VAL A 106 -3.18 38.49 -21.52
CA VAL A 106 -1.79 38.23 -21.21
C VAL A 106 -0.93 39.35 -21.79
N GLY A 107 -0.26 40.10 -20.92
CA GLY A 107 0.63 41.20 -21.27
C GLY A 107 2.08 40.95 -20.88
N GLU A 108 2.77 42.00 -20.43
CA GLU A 108 4.15 41.93 -19.98
C GLU A 108 4.35 40.97 -18.79
N GLU A 109 3.40 40.98 -17.85
CA GLU A 109 3.45 40.09 -16.68
C GLU A 109 2.72 38.76 -16.98
N PRO A 110 3.29 37.60 -16.54
CA PRO A 110 2.63 36.31 -16.63
C PRO A 110 1.30 36.29 -15.85
N VAL A 111 0.33 35.60 -16.41
CA VAL A 111 -0.97 35.34 -15.75
C VAL A 111 -1.00 33.93 -15.23
N HIS A 112 -1.28 33.78 -13.94
CA HIS A 112 -1.41 32.49 -13.26
C HIS A 112 -2.87 32.25 -12.91
N ALA A 113 -3.33 31.03 -13.15
CA ALA A 113 -4.62 30.59 -12.67
C ALA A 113 -4.63 29.07 -12.46
N PHE A 114 -5.63 28.57 -11.78
CA PHE A 114 -5.79 27.15 -11.53
C PHE A 114 -7.26 26.73 -11.52
N LEU A 115 -7.47 25.45 -11.63
CA LEU A 115 -8.75 24.79 -11.37
C LEU A 115 -8.51 23.56 -10.51
N MET A 116 -9.57 23.05 -9.89
CA MET A 116 -9.57 21.86 -9.07
C MET A 116 -10.45 20.79 -9.68
N LEU A 117 -9.94 19.56 -9.75
CA LEU A 117 -10.71 18.36 -10.03
C LEU A 117 -10.89 17.60 -8.73
N GLY A 118 -12.07 17.05 -8.48
CA GLY A 118 -12.35 16.24 -7.31
C GLY A 118 -13.26 15.08 -7.62
N TYR A 119 -13.23 14.06 -6.78
CA TYR A 119 -14.09 12.90 -6.91
C TYR A 119 -14.78 12.58 -5.59
N ASP A 120 -16.11 12.55 -5.58
CA ASP A 120 -16.89 12.06 -4.43
C ASP A 120 -17.26 10.60 -4.66
N ASP A 121 -16.60 9.72 -3.94
CA ASP A 121 -16.82 8.28 -4.01
C ASP A 121 -18.03 7.79 -3.21
N ILE A 122 -18.77 8.69 -2.56
CA ILE A 122 -19.95 8.42 -1.72
C ILE A 122 -19.60 7.51 -0.53
N ALA A 123 -19.04 6.33 -0.81
CA ALA A 123 -18.45 5.39 0.13
C ALA A 123 -17.18 4.79 -0.48
N ALA A 124 -16.14 4.70 0.32
CA ALA A 124 -14.83 4.26 -0.14
C ALA A 124 -14.66 2.73 -0.09
N VAL A 125 -15.09 2.09 0.99
CA VAL A 125 -14.89 0.65 1.27
C VAL A 125 -16.02 0.13 2.16
N ASN A 126 -16.47 -1.09 1.90
CA ASN A 126 -17.24 -1.85 2.88
C ASN A 126 -16.24 -2.49 3.86
N TYR A 127 -16.20 -2.00 5.09
CA TYR A 127 -15.29 -2.46 6.14
C TYR A 127 -16.04 -3.32 7.14
N PHE A 128 -15.97 -4.63 6.97
CA PHE A 128 -16.67 -5.64 7.79
C PHE A 128 -18.16 -5.34 8.02
N GLY A 129 -18.84 -4.92 6.95
CA GLY A 129 -20.27 -4.62 6.94
C GLY A 129 -20.64 -3.14 6.99
N ASP A 130 -19.72 -2.27 7.39
CA ASP A 130 -19.94 -0.84 7.45
C ASP A 130 -19.41 -0.14 6.18
N CYS A 131 -20.24 0.75 5.59
CA CYS A 131 -19.82 1.59 4.47
C CYS A 131 -18.97 2.75 4.98
N CYS A 132 -17.65 2.59 4.94
CA CYS A 132 -16.71 3.59 5.41
C CYS A 132 -16.40 4.63 4.34
N LYS A 133 -16.16 5.87 4.78
CA LYS A 133 -15.75 7.00 3.97
C LYS A 133 -14.24 7.23 4.05
N ALA A 134 -13.71 7.99 3.10
CA ALA A 134 -12.33 8.46 3.14
C ALA A 134 -12.01 9.23 4.43
N TRP A 135 -10.78 9.18 4.87
CA TRP A 135 -10.33 9.74 6.16
C TRP A 135 -10.64 11.22 6.35
N TYR A 136 -10.52 12.05 5.30
CA TYR A 136 -10.83 13.48 5.39
C TYR A 136 -12.29 13.75 5.78
N MET A 137 -13.21 12.82 5.49
CA MET A 137 -14.65 12.93 5.79
C MET A 137 -15.02 12.49 7.22
N ARG A 138 -14.08 11.99 8.03
CA ARG A 138 -14.34 11.39 9.35
C ARG A 138 -15.06 12.30 10.36
N LYS A 139 -14.98 13.62 10.16
CA LYS A 139 -15.63 14.63 11.01
C LYS A 139 -16.89 15.23 10.36
N GLY A 140 -17.43 14.56 9.35
CA GLY A 140 -18.61 15.02 8.63
C GLY A 140 -18.31 16.05 7.52
N ALA A 141 -17.04 16.24 7.15
CA ALA A 141 -16.67 17.08 6.01
C ALA A 141 -17.20 16.47 4.71
N THR A 142 -17.55 17.34 3.76
CA THR A 142 -17.96 16.98 2.40
C THR A 142 -16.85 17.32 1.40
N LEU A 143 -16.96 16.85 0.15
CA LEU A 143 -16.06 17.27 -0.91
C LEU A 143 -16.15 18.78 -1.15
N MET A 144 -17.33 19.38 -0.99
CA MET A 144 -17.51 20.83 -1.14
C MET A 144 -16.77 21.62 -0.03
N ASP A 145 -16.75 21.12 1.20
CA ASP A 145 -15.95 21.71 2.27
C ASP A 145 -14.45 21.60 1.96
N ALA A 146 -14.03 20.46 1.40
CA ALA A 146 -12.66 20.27 0.96
C ALA A 146 -12.28 21.21 -0.19
N PHE A 147 -13.15 21.45 -1.18
CA PHE A 147 -12.90 22.44 -2.24
C PHE A 147 -12.69 23.85 -1.69
N ARG A 148 -13.51 24.29 -0.71
CA ARG A 148 -13.34 25.60 -0.05
C ARG A 148 -12.01 25.69 0.69
N ASP A 149 -11.67 24.66 1.45
CA ASP A 149 -10.41 24.63 2.20
C ASP A 149 -9.19 24.61 1.27
N PHE A 150 -9.22 23.80 0.22
CA PHE A 150 -8.13 23.70 -0.74
C PHE A 150 -7.98 24.98 -1.56
N PHE A 151 -9.07 25.59 -1.97
CA PHE A 151 -9.04 26.89 -2.64
C PHE A 151 -8.40 27.96 -1.76
N ALA A 152 -8.82 28.07 -0.50
CA ALA A 152 -8.28 29.04 0.45
C ALA A 152 -6.80 28.80 0.79
N ARG A 153 -6.33 27.55 0.74
CA ARG A 153 -4.96 27.16 1.06
C ARG A 153 -4.09 26.83 -0.16
N HIS A 154 -4.55 27.14 -1.37
CA HIS A 154 -3.89 26.76 -2.62
C HIS A 154 -2.37 27.01 -2.58
N ASP A 155 -1.95 28.27 -2.36
CA ASP A 155 -0.54 28.66 -2.37
C ASP A 155 0.29 27.93 -1.31
N ALA A 156 -0.29 27.71 -0.12
CA ALA A 156 0.37 26.99 0.96
C ALA A 156 0.53 25.51 0.65
N LEU A 157 -0.48 24.88 0.06
CA LEU A 157 -0.44 23.48 -0.38
C LEU A 157 0.53 23.30 -1.54
N HIS A 158 0.48 24.19 -2.54
CA HIS A 158 1.41 24.18 -3.66
C HIS A 158 2.87 24.28 -3.19
N ALA A 159 3.19 25.24 -2.33
CA ALA A 159 4.53 25.41 -1.79
C ALA A 159 4.99 24.20 -0.96
N ALA A 160 4.08 23.56 -0.21
CA ALA A 160 4.38 22.37 0.55
C ALA A 160 4.67 21.16 -0.37
N CYS A 161 3.89 20.98 -1.44
CA CYS A 161 4.12 19.95 -2.45
C CYS A 161 5.45 20.16 -3.17
N GLU A 162 5.72 21.39 -3.65
CA GLU A 162 7.02 21.70 -4.30
C GLU A 162 8.22 21.43 -3.39
N LYS A 163 8.11 21.78 -2.11
CA LYS A 163 9.18 21.50 -1.15
C LYS A 163 9.42 19.99 -1.00
N LEU A 164 8.36 19.21 -0.88
CA LEU A 164 8.44 17.75 -0.76
C LEU A 164 9.02 17.12 -2.03
N ASP A 165 8.55 17.54 -3.21
CA ASP A 165 9.05 17.06 -4.50
C ASP A 165 10.55 17.33 -4.66
N LYS A 166 10.99 18.57 -4.34
CA LYS A 166 12.41 18.95 -4.37
C LYS A 166 13.24 18.11 -3.40
N GLU A 167 12.71 17.82 -2.21
CA GLU A 167 13.38 16.98 -1.22
C GLU A 167 13.56 15.54 -1.73
N ILE A 168 12.50 14.91 -2.23
CA ILE A 168 12.50 13.53 -2.76
C ILE A 168 13.47 13.44 -3.93
N LEU A 169 13.31 14.30 -4.94
CA LEU A 169 14.12 14.29 -6.15
C LEU A 169 15.61 14.53 -5.83
N ASN A 170 15.92 15.48 -4.95
CA ASN A 170 17.31 15.78 -4.59
C ASN A 170 17.98 14.65 -3.80
N GLN A 171 17.22 13.98 -2.89
CA GLN A 171 17.74 12.83 -2.16
C GLN A 171 18.00 11.66 -3.11
N ALA A 172 17.01 11.31 -3.92
CA ALA A 172 17.13 10.21 -4.88
C ALA A 172 18.25 10.46 -5.93
N LYS A 173 18.36 11.70 -6.41
CA LYS A 173 19.44 12.08 -7.36
C LYS A 173 20.83 11.93 -6.76
N ARG A 174 21.00 12.21 -5.47
CA ARG A 174 22.30 12.01 -4.78
C ARG A 174 22.66 10.54 -4.63
N ILE A 175 21.67 9.68 -4.49
CA ILE A 175 21.84 8.23 -4.29
C ILE A 175 22.12 7.53 -5.62
N GLY A 176 21.27 7.72 -6.64
CA GLY A 176 21.29 6.94 -7.87
C GLY A 176 21.27 7.76 -9.17
N GLY A 177 21.47 9.08 -9.11
CA GLY A 177 21.47 9.92 -10.31
C GLY A 177 20.08 10.35 -10.78
N LYS A 178 20.02 10.94 -11.98
CA LYS A 178 18.79 11.57 -12.51
C LYS A 178 17.69 10.56 -12.78
N ASP A 179 18.03 9.44 -13.40
CA ASP A 179 17.03 8.45 -13.81
C ASP A 179 16.44 7.73 -12.60
N TYR A 180 17.26 7.40 -11.60
CA TYR A 180 16.80 6.89 -10.32
C TYR A 180 15.85 7.86 -9.62
N ALA A 181 16.12 9.17 -9.68
CA ALA A 181 15.23 10.17 -9.08
C ALA A 181 13.85 10.18 -9.74
N LEU A 182 13.76 10.02 -11.05
CA LEU A 182 12.49 9.92 -11.77
C LEU A 182 11.71 8.65 -11.38
N ILE A 183 12.41 7.51 -11.31
CA ILE A 183 11.81 6.24 -10.87
C ILE A 183 11.30 6.35 -9.44
N ALA A 184 12.10 6.90 -8.52
CA ALA A 184 11.71 7.07 -7.12
C ALA A 184 10.49 7.99 -6.95
N ALA A 185 10.41 9.09 -7.71
CA ALA A 185 9.26 9.99 -7.69
C ALA A 185 7.99 9.31 -8.24
N ALA A 186 8.10 8.56 -9.33
CA ALA A 186 7.00 7.79 -9.89
C ALA A 186 6.53 6.70 -8.91
N ALA A 187 7.45 5.93 -8.33
CA ALA A 187 7.14 4.89 -7.35
C ALA A 187 6.46 5.47 -6.11
N TRP A 188 6.93 6.63 -5.59
CA TRP A 188 6.29 7.33 -4.47
C TRP A 188 4.82 7.63 -4.77
N ARG A 189 4.55 8.23 -5.94
CA ARG A 189 3.20 8.58 -6.38
C ARG A 189 2.31 7.36 -6.57
N HIS A 190 2.80 6.32 -7.26
CA HIS A 190 2.05 5.09 -7.52
C HIS A 190 1.72 4.34 -6.24
N THR A 191 2.67 4.28 -5.30
CA THR A 191 2.47 3.60 -4.02
C THR A 191 1.35 4.27 -3.21
N PHE A 192 1.35 5.60 -3.09
CA PHE A 192 0.24 6.29 -2.41
C PHE A 192 -1.09 6.11 -3.16
N ALA A 193 -1.08 6.20 -4.50
CA ALA A 193 -2.28 6.05 -5.32
C ALA A 193 -2.91 4.64 -5.23
N ALA A 194 -2.09 3.61 -4.97
CA ALA A 194 -2.54 2.23 -4.80
C ALA A 194 -3.15 1.94 -3.41
N HIS A 195 -3.32 2.96 -2.56
CA HIS A 195 -3.85 2.80 -1.21
C HIS A 195 -5.06 3.69 -0.96
N LYS A 196 -5.97 3.22 -0.11
CA LYS A 196 -7.12 4.00 0.37
C LYS A 196 -7.05 4.15 1.89
N LEU A 197 -7.01 5.40 2.35
CA LEU A 197 -7.09 5.74 3.77
C LEU A 197 -8.54 6.03 4.17
N ILE A 198 -9.06 5.24 5.11
CA ILE A 198 -10.42 5.35 5.62
C ILE A 198 -10.46 5.56 7.13
N ALA A 199 -11.58 6.06 7.63
CA ALA A 199 -11.93 5.97 9.04
C ALA A 199 -12.79 4.72 9.26
N THR A 200 -12.37 3.84 10.17
CA THR A 200 -13.18 2.70 10.60
C THR A 200 -14.42 3.16 11.36
N PRO A 201 -15.43 2.30 11.62
CA PRO A 201 -16.59 2.65 12.44
C PRO A 201 -16.21 3.13 13.85
N LYS A 202 -15.04 2.74 14.35
CA LYS A 202 -14.49 3.20 15.65
C LYS A 202 -13.75 4.53 15.56
N GLY A 203 -13.66 5.14 14.35
CA GLY A 203 -12.92 6.38 14.12
C GLY A 203 -11.41 6.21 14.02
N GLU A 204 -10.93 4.99 13.93
CA GLU A 204 -9.51 4.66 13.77
C GLU A 204 -9.10 4.64 12.29
N MET A 205 -7.81 4.79 12.01
CA MET A 205 -7.29 4.68 10.64
C MET A 205 -7.22 3.22 10.18
N ALA A 206 -7.69 2.95 8.96
CA ALA A 206 -7.29 1.80 8.18
C ALA A 206 -6.75 2.26 6.82
N PHE A 207 -5.62 1.70 6.40
CA PHE A 207 -4.93 2.08 5.18
C PHE A 207 -4.77 0.83 4.31
N LEU A 208 -5.61 0.73 3.29
CA LEU A 208 -5.81 -0.47 2.51
C LEU A 208 -5.08 -0.37 1.17
N SER A 209 -4.10 -1.24 0.95
CA SER A 209 -3.52 -1.46 -0.38
C SER A 209 -4.54 -2.11 -1.31
N LYS A 210 -4.48 -1.84 -2.61
CA LYS A 210 -5.22 -2.56 -3.64
C LYS A 210 -4.23 -3.16 -4.63
N GLU A 211 -4.31 -4.46 -4.83
CA GLU A 211 -3.65 -5.09 -5.97
C GLU A 211 -4.31 -4.65 -7.27
N ASN A 212 -3.49 -4.26 -8.26
CA ASN A 212 -3.97 -3.61 -9.48
C ASN A 212 -3.80 -4.47 -10.73
N ASP A 213 -3.12 -5.62 -10.63
CA ASP A 213 -2.84 -6.52 -11.77
C ASP A 213 -2.57 -7.95 -11.30
N SER A 214 -3.45 -8.51 -10.48
CA SER A 214 -3.39 -9.92 -10.07
C SER A 214 -4.78 -10.47 -9.72
N ASN A 215 -5.40 -10.01 -8.64
CA ASN A 215 -6.70 -10.51 -8.20
C ASN A 215 -7.61 -9.44 -7.59
N GLY A 216 -7.12 -8.20 -7.41
CA GLY A 216 -7.83 -7.08 -6.82
C GLY A 216 -8.00 -7.15 -5.30
N CYS A 217 -7.20 -7.96 -4.60
CA CYS A 217 -7.21 -8.03 -3.14
C CYS A 217 -6.85 -6.68 -2.51
N ILE A 218 -7.36 -6.44 -1.31
CA ILE A 218 -7.05 -5.26 -0.50
C ILE A 218 -6.52 -5.64 0.87
N GLY A 219 -5.62 -4.78 1.39
CA GLY A 219 -4.94 -5.06 2.64
C GLY A 219 -4.12 -6.35 2.60
N THR A 220 -3.63 -6.71 1.41
CA THR A 220 -2.77 -7.87 1.19
C THR A 220 -1.46 -7.65 1.92
N VAL A 221 -1.09 -8.58 2.79
CA VAL A 221 0.02 -8.40 3.73
C VAL A 221 1.37 -8.43 3.02
N ASP A 222 1.58 -9.38 2.11
CA ASP A 222 2.83 -9.53 1.34
C ASP A 222 3.01 -8.46 0.24
N VAL A 223 1.94 -7.76 -0.14
CA VAL A 223 1.98 -6.56 -1.01
C VAL A 223 2.23 -5.30 -0.17
N SER A 224 1.67 -5.22 1.03
CA SER A 224 1.91 -4.10 1.96
C SER A 224 3.34 -4.10 2.50
N TYR A 225 3.90 -5.26 2.83
CA TYR A 225 5.23 -5.41 3.40
C TYR A 225 6.36 -4.74 2.58
N PRO A 226 6.49 -4.94 1.26
CA PRO A 226 7.52 -4.26 0.48
C PRO A 226 7.33 -2.75 0.37
N SER A 227 6.13 -2.23 0.62
CA SER A 227 5.83 -0.79 0.54
C SER A 227 6.16 -0.02 1.81
N ILE A 228 6.34 -0.70 2.96
CA ILE A 228 6.49 -0.02 4.26
C ILE A 228 7.67 0.94 4.37
N PRO A 229 8.84 0.76 3.71
CA PRO A 229 9.94 1.73 3.82
C PRO A 229 9.53 3.16 3.50
N LEU A 230 8.64 3.35 2.51
CA LEU A 230 8.09 4.64 2.16
C LEU A 230 7.30 5.25 3.34
N PHE A 231 6.40 4.46 3.91
CA PHE A 231 5.51 4.92 4.98
C PHE A 231 6.25 5.08 6.31
N LEU A 232 7.22 4.23 6.62
CA LEU A 232 8.09 4.37 7.78
C LEU A 232 8.84 5.70 7.76
N LYS A 233 9.28 6.15 6.57
CA LYS A 233 9.96 7.43 6.41
C LYS A 233 9.04 8.64 6.61
N PHE A 234 7.82 8.61 6.07
CA PHE A 234 6.95 9.79 6.01
C PHE A 234 5.85 9.81 7.08
N CYS A 235 5.28 8.66 7.42
CA CYS A 235 4.20 8.54 8.41
C CYS A 235 4.06 7.08 8.91
N PRO A 236 4.85 6.67 9.92
CA PRO A 236 4.83 5.29 10.44
C PRO A 236 3.47 4.80 10.93
N GLU A 237 2.58 5.71 11.34
CA GLU A 237 1.19 5.35 11.72
C GLU A 237 0.39 4.74 10.56
N LEU A 238 0.76 5.00 9.31
CA LEU A 238 0.12 4.35 8.17
C LEU A 238 0.45 2.86 8.12
N VAL A 239 1.62 2.43 8.58
CA VAL A 239 1.96 1.01 8.69
C VAL A 239 1.08 0.33 9.76
N ASN A 240 0.85 0.96 10.91
CA ASN A 240 -0.13 0.48 11.88
C ASN A 240 -1.53 0.37 11.26
N ALA A 241 -1.91 1.38 10.45
CA ALA A 241 -3.20 1.40 9.78
C ALA A 241 -3.34 0.30 8.70
N MET A 242 -2.24 -0.16 8.08
CA MET A 242 -2.20 -1.35 7.21
C MET A 242 -2.42 -2.64 8.01
N CYS A 243 -1.77 -2.76 9.16
CA CYS A 243 -1.87 -3.95 10.00
C CYS A 243 -3.27 -4.11 10.65
N ARG A 244 -3.95 -3.00 10.97
CA ARG A 244 -5.24 -3.01 11.68
C ARG A 244 -6.29 -3.94 11.08
N PRO A 245 -6.67 -3.84 9.79
CA PRO A 245 -7.73 -4.68 9.23
C PRO A 245 -7.37 -6.17 9.26
N VAL A 246 -6.09 -6.51 9.11
CA VAL A 246 -5.59 -7.88 9.19
C VAL A 246 -5.74 -8.43 10.61
N LEU A 247 -5.34 -7.64 11.62
CA LEU A 247 -5.48 -7.99 13.04
C LEU A 247 -6.95 -8.15 13.43
N GLU A 248 -7.83 -7.26 12.97
CA GLU A 248 -9.26 -7.34 13.25
C GLU A 248 -9.89 -8.58 12.62
N PHE A 249 -9.54 -8.89 11.36
CA PHE A 249 -10.04 -10.09 10.70
C PHE A 249 -9.54 -11.38 11.36
N ALA A 250 -8.26 -11.44 11.73
CA ALA A 250 -7.68 -12.60 12.42
C ALA A 250 -8.33 -12.92 13.79
N MET A 251 -9.06 -11.98 14.37
CA MET A 251 -9.83 -12.18 15.61
C MET A 251 -11.28 -12.61 15.36
N MET A 252 -11.73 -12.71 14.11
CA MET A 252 -13.10 -13.11 13.79
C MET A 252 -13.28 -14.63 13.82
N PRO A 253 -14.48 -15.13 14.16
CA PRO A 253 -14.71 -16.57 14.33
C PRO A 253 -14.41 -17.43 13.10
N VAL A 254 -14.50 -16.86 11.91
CA VAL A 254 -14.20 -17.53 10.63
C VAL A 254 -12.72 -17.85 10.46
N TRP A 255 -11.83 -17.07 11.11
CA TRP A 255 -10.37 -17.30 11.04
C TRP A 255 -9.94 -18.14 12.24
N GLU A 256 -9.81 -19.44 12.03
CA GLU A 256 -9.49 -20.39 13.09
C GLU A 256 -7.99 -20.74 13.15
N GLU A 257 -7.21 -20.22 12.19
CA GLU A 257 -5.81 -20.57 12.00
C GLU A 257 -4.89 -19.90 13.03
N ASP A 258 -3.74 -20.55 13.27
CA ASP A 258 -2.72 -20.04 14.20
C ASP A 258 -1.71 -19.12 13.52
N PHE A 259 -1.95 -18.71 12.29
CA PHE A 259 -1.12 -17.82 11.49
C PHE A 259 -1.90 -16.61 10.97
N ALA A 260 -1.19 -15.64 10.40
CA ALA A 260 -1.77 -14.40 9.91
C ALA A 260 -2.49 -14.63 8.55
N PRO A 261 -3.65 -13.99 8.33
CA PRO A 261 -4.33 -14.02 7.04
C PRO A 261 -3.54 -13.24 5.98
N HIS A 262 -3.70 -13.64 4.72
CA HIS A 262 -3.03 -13.03 3.57
C HIS A 262 -3.60 -11.68 3.18
N ASP A 263 -4.93 -11.51 3.16
CA ASP A 263 -5.64 -10.30 2.76
C ASP A 263 -6.91 -10.10 3.60
N VAL A 264 -7.60 -8.97 3.39
CA VAL A 264 -8.85 -8.70 4.09
C VAL A 264 -10.06 -8.58 3.17
N GLY A 265 -9.89 -8.92 1.89
CA GLY A 265 -10.98 -8.92 0.92
C GLY A 265 -10.55 -8.55 -0.49
N ARG A 266 -11.53 -8.23 -1.32
CA ARG A 266 -11.34 -7.75 -2.68
C ARG A 266 -12.02 -6.40 -2.85
N TYR A 267 -11.27 -5.42 -3.37
CA TYR A 267 -11.78 -4.06 -3.51
C TYR A 267 -13.17 -4.02 -4.17
N PRO A 268 -14.14 -3.27 -3.63
CA PRO A 268 -14.08 -2.39 -2.45
C PRO A 268 -14.54 -3.06 -1.12
N TYR A 269 -14.45 -4.37 -1.00
CA TYR A 269 -14.94 -5.14 0.13
C TYR A 269 -13.81 -5.64 1.03
N ALA A 270 -13.56 -4.93 2.14
CA ALA A 270 -12.76 -5.43 3.26
C ALA A 270 -13.65 -6.28 4.17
N THR A 271 -14.01 -7.48 3.73
CA THR A 271 -15.02 -8.35 4.38
C THR A 271 -14.48 -9.73 4.73
N GLY A 272 -13.17 -9.88 4.75
CA GLY A 272 -12.43 -11.10 5.07
C GLY A 272 -11.68 -11.66 3.88
N GLN A 273 -10.65 -12.44 4.17
CA GLN A 273 -9.72 -12.98 3.19
C GLN A 273 -10.42 -13.68 2.02
N VAL A 274 -9.96 -13.40 0.80
CA VAL A 274 -10.42 -14.08 -0.41
C VAL A 274 -9.41 -15.08 -0.96
N TYR A 275 -8.13 -14.93 -0.59
CA TYR A 275 -7.07 -15.85 -0.97
C TYR A 275 -7.31 -17.25 -0.41
N ALA A 276 -7.03 -18.29 -1.19
CA ALA A 276 -7.20 -19.69 -0.82
C ALA A 276 -8.59 -20.05 -0.26
N CYS A 277 -9.65 -19.33 -0.68
CA CYS A 277 -11.02 -19.61 -0.28
C CYS A 277 -11.59 -20.80 -1.07
N ARG A 278 -12.18 -21.78 -0.38
CA ARG A 278 -12.89 -22.92 -0.99
C ARG A 278 -14.25 -22.55 -1.59
N ARG A 279 -14.85 -21.43 -1.16
CA ARG A 279 -16.16 -20.99 -1.62
C ARG A 279 -16.04 -20.39 -3.02
N ARG A 280 -16.76 -20.96 -3.98
CA ARG A 280 -16.82 -20.44 -5.35
C ARG A 280 -17.59 -19.13 -5.37
N ARG A 281 -17.11 -18.19 -6.16
CA ARG A 281 -17.84 -16.96 -6.50
C ARG A 281 -18.79 -17.26 -7.66
N GLU A 282 -20.07 -17.04 -7.44
CA GLU A 282 -21.03 -16.94 -8.55
C GLU A 282 -21.03 -15.48 -9.02
N ASN A 283 -20.75 -15.26 -10.31
CA ASN A 283 -20.71 -13.93 -10.96
C ASN A 283 -19.81 -12.90 -10.25
N GLY A 284 -18.69 -13.34 -9.68
CA GLY A 284 -17.74 -12.46 -8.99
C GLY A 284 -18.18 -11.94 -7.62
N VAL A 285 -19.39 -12.26 -7.18
CA VAL A 285 -19.95 -11.86 -5.88
C VAL A 285 -19.89 -13.05 -4.93
N THR A 286 -19.33 -12.83 -3.74
CA THR A 286 -19.39 -13.83 -2.66
C THR A 286 -20.81 -13.83 -2.09
N PRO A 287 -21.50 -14.98 -1.99
CA PRO A 287 -22.87 -15.04 -1.51
C PRO A 287 -23.07 -14.46 -0.11
N GLN A 288 -22.02 -14.57 0.73
CA GLN A 288 -21.97 -14.02 2.08
C GLN A 288 -20.57 -13.47 2.38
N PRO A 289 -20.47 -12.28 2.99
CA PRO A 289 -19.18 -11.74 3.44
C PRO A 289 -18.47 -12.71 4.39
N PHE A 290 -17.15 -12.90 4.21
CA PHE A 290 -16.41 -13.93 4.95
C PHE A 290 -16.47 -13.74 6.47
N TYR A 291 -16.42 -12.50 6.95
CA TYR A 291 -16.50 -12.20 8.39
C TYR A 291 -17.79 -12.71 9.06
N MET A 292 -18.85 -13.01 8.29
CA MET A 292 -20.12 -13.49 8.81
C MET A 292 -20.17 -15.01 9.01
N TYR A 293 -19.17 -15.75 8.53
CA TYR A 293 -19.14 -17.19 8.75
C TYR A 293 -18.75 -17.52 10.19
N PRO A 294 -19.46 -18.44 10.87
CA PRO A 294 -19.07 -18.91 12.19
C PRO A 294 -17.83 -19.79 12.13
N ALA A 295 -17.22 -20.02 13.28
CA ALA A 295 -16.19 -21.04 13.45
C ALA A 295 -16.70 -22.42 12.98
N GLY A 296 -15.81 -23.25 12.44
CA GLY A 296 -16.15 -24.57 11.88
C GLY A 296 -16.75 -24.52 10.47
N SER A 297 -16.74 -23.35 9.80
CA SER A 297 -17.32 -23.21 8.46
C SER A 297 -16.44 -23.75 7.32
N ASP A 298 -15.20 -24.15 7.60
CA ASP A 298 -14.24 -24.69 6.62
C ASP A 298 -14.15 -23.85 5.33
N VAL A 299 -13.96 -22.53 5.51
CA VAL A 299 -13.97 -21.56 4.42
C VAL A 299 -12.68 -21.59 3.63
N TYR A 300 -11.55 -21.87 4.29
CA TYR A 300 -10.21 -21.71 3.73
C TYR A 300 -9.50 -23.05 3.47
N ASP A 301 -8.68 -23.09 2.43
CA ASP A 301 -7.81 -24.23 2.14
C ASP A 301 -6.41 -23.95 2.67
N ILE A 302 -6.03 -24.67 3.74
CA ILE A 302 -4.73 -24.49 4.40
C ILE A 302 -3.56 -24.76 3.45
N LYS A 303 -3.73 -25.69 2.51
CA LYS A 303 -2.68 -26.08 1.55
C LYS A 303 -2.16 -24.89 0.71
N TYR A 304 -3.01 -23.91 0.45
CA TYR A 304 -2.65 -22.76 -0.39
C TYR A 304 -2.33 -21.49 0.41
N GLN A 305 -2.32 -21.57 1.74
CA GLN A 305 -1.96 -20.43 2.58
C GLN A 305 -0.46 -20.15 2.56
N MET A 306 -0.08 -18.96 3.03
CA MET A 306 1.30 -18.47 3.10
C MET A 306 1.70 -18.17 4.57
N PRO A 307 1.62 -19.14 5.48
CA PRO A 307 1.59 -18.86 6.91
C PRO A 307 2.89 -18.29 7.47
N VAL A 308 4.05 -18.78 7.02
CA VAL A 308 5.36 -18.27 7.47
C VAL A 308 5.60 -16.88 6.92
N GLU A 309 5.22 -16.65 5.66
CA GLU A 309 5.30 -15.35 4.99
C GLU A 309 4.55 -14.29 5.77
N GLU A 310 3.26 -14.53 6.03
CA GLU A 310 2.38 -13.50 6.58
C GLU A 310 2.61 -13.25 8.07
N CYS A 311 2.93 -14.28 8.85
CA CYS A 311 3.34 -14.10 10.25
C CYS A 311 4.61 -13.25 10.35
N GLY A 312 5.61 -13.55 9.50
CA GLY A 312 6.87 -12.80 9.43
C GLY A 312 6.62 -11.34 9.05
N ASN A 313 5.87 -11.11 7.97
CA ASN A 313 5.50 -9.78 7.51
C ASN A 313 4.84 -8.96 8.62
N MET A 314 3.81 -9.49 9.26
CA MET A 314 3.05 -8.78 10.29
C MET A 314 3.92 -8.41 11.51
N LEU A 315 4.74 -9.31 12.01
CA LEU A 315 5.62 -9.03 13.16
C LEU A 315 6.68 -7.98 12.82
N ILE A 316 7.26 -8.03 11.62
CA ILE A 316 8.23 -7.04 11.13
C ILE A 316 7.56 -5.68 10.93
N MET A 317 6.39 -5.63 10.28
CA MET A 317 5.64 -4.39 10.03
C MET A 317 5.28 -3.69 11.35
N MET A 318 4.79 -4.43 12.35
CA MET A 318 4.41 -3.84 13.63
C MET A 318 5.61 -3.34 14.44
N GLU A 319 6.73 -4.08 14.48
CA GLU A 319 7.93 -3.61 15.17
C GLU A 319 8.55 -2.41 14.47
N THR A 320 8.67 -2.44 13.15
CA THR A 320 9.21 -1.32 12.38
C THR A 320 8.35 -0.07 12.54
N ALA A 321 7.02 -0.19 12.47
CA ALA A 321 6.12 0.94 12.69
C ALA A 321 6.42 1.64 14.03
N VAL A 322 6.50 0.88 15.13
CA VAL A 322 6.76 1.46 16.47
C VAL A 322 8.19 1.97 16.59
N THR A 323 9.18 1.28 16.03
CA THR A 323 10.58 1.74 16.02
C THR A 323 10.72 3.08 15.31
N PHE A 324 9.99 3.30 14.22
CA PHE A 324 10.04 4.55 13.46
C PHE A 324 9.09 5.64 13.97
N GLY A 325 8.36 5.41 15.06
CA GLY A 325 7.61 6.45 15.79
C GLY A 325 6.08 6.31 15.79
N ALA A 326 5.53 5.21 15.27
CA ALA A 326 4.11 4.92 15.45
C ALA A 326 3.80 4.55 16.91
N LYS A 327 2.52 4.66 17.28
CA LYS A 327 2.06 4.29 18.63
C LYS A 327 2.03 2.77 18.81
N ASP A 328 2.31 2.32 20.01
CA ASP A 328 2.33 0.90 20.38
C ASP A 328 0.93 0.34 20.78
N ALA A 329 -0.12 1.11 20.57
CA ALA A 329 -1.47 0.75 21.00
C ALA A 329 -1.97 -0.56 20.36
N LEU A 330 -1.69 -0.78 19.07
CA LEU A 330 -2.04 -2.04 18.39
C LEU A 330 -1.27 -3.22 18.96
N VAL A 331 0.01 -3.06 19.25
CA VAL A 331 0.84 -4.10 19.88
C VAL A 331 0.23 -4.53 21.21
N LYS A 332 -0.16 -3.57 22.05
CA LYS A 332 -0.82 -3.84 23.34
C LYS A 332 -2.15 -4.56 23.17
N GLN A 333 -2.96 -4.09 22.24
CA GLN A 333 -4.30 -4.63 22.01
C GLN A 333 -4.29 -6.05 21.49
N TYR A 334 -3.35 -6.40 20.61
CA TYR A 334 -3.29 -7.68 19.91
C TYR A 334 -2.14 -8.59 20.38
N ALA A 335 -1.52 -8.30 21.53
CA ALA A 335 -0.39 -9.08 22.05
C ALA A 335 -0.65 -10.62 22.07
N PRO A 336 -1.81 -11.14 22.48
CA PRO A 336 -2.07 -12.58 22.41
C PRO A 336 -2.10 -13.16 20.98
N LEU A 337 -2.54 -12.38 20.00
CA LEU A 337 -2.54 -12.79 18.60
C LEU A 337 -1.11 -12.83 18.04
N LEU A 338 -0.29 -11.83 18.39
CA LEU A 338 1.13 -11.80 18.00
C LEU A 338 1.90 -12.97 18.61
N GLU A 339 1.53 -13.41 19.82
CA GLU A 339 2.09 -14.60 20.47
C GLU A 339 1.73 -15.89 19.71
N LYS A 340 0.50 -16.01 19.17
CA LYS A 340 0.12 -17.12 18.26
C LYS A 340 1.05 -17.15 17.04
N TRP A 341 1.24 -16.01 16.40
CA TRP A 341 2.01 -15.91 15.16
C TRP A 341 3.51 -16.17 15.36
N VAL A 342 4.11 -15.71 16.47
CA VAL A 342 5.51 -16.02 16.75
C VAL A 342 5.70 -17.50 17.09
N ASN A 343 4.76 -18.12 17.79
CA ASN A 343 4.78 -19.56 18.04
C ASN A 343 4.69 -20.36 16.74
N TYR A 344 3.88 -19.90 15.78
CA TYR A 344 3.83 -20.50 14.45
C TYR A 344 5.19 -20.41 13.74
N LEU A 345 5.84 -19.24 13.75
CA LEU A 345 7.18 -19.07 13.19
C LEU A 345 8.23 -19.93 13.87
N ASP A 346 8.17 -20.06 15.19
CA ASP A 346 9.10 -20.92 15.96
C ASP A 346 8.98 -22.39 15.57
N HIS A 347 7.75 -22.84 15.29
CA HIS A 347 7.48 -24.24 14.96
C HIS A 347 7.75 -24.57 13.49
N TYR A 348 7.39 -23.69 12.55
CA TYR A 348 7.39 -23.96 11.12
C TYR A 348 8.38 -23.10 10.31
N GLY A 349 8.96 -22.07 10.90
CA GLY A 349 9.80 -21.10 10.18
C GLY A 349 11.26 -21.49 10.05
N ASP A 350 11.73 -22.44 10.86
CA ASP A 350 13.12 -22.92 10.79
C ASP A 350 13.42 -23.65 9.46
N ASP A 351 12.46 -24.44 8.98
CA ASP A 351 12.50 -25.12 7.68
C ASP A 351 11.11 -25.10 7.04
N PRO A 352 10.75 -24.04 6.33
CA PRO A 352 9.40 -23.86 5.80
C PRO A 352 8.98 -24.97 4.84
N GLY A 353 7.78 -25.52 5.04
CA GLY A 353 7.16 -26.45 4.11
C GLY A 353 6.85 -25.82 2.76
N GLU A 354 6.23 -26.59 1.86
CA GLU A 354 5.83 -26.11 0.55
C GLU A 354 4.74 -25.03 0.67
N GLN A 355 5.09 -23.81 0.36
CA GLN A 355 4.18 -22.66 0.30
C GLN A 355 4.68 -21.62 -0.70
N LEU A 356 3.82 -20.65 -1.05
CA LEU A 356 4.21 -19.42 -1.73
C LEU A 356 4.83 -18.43 -0.72
N CYS A 357 5.44 -17.39 -1.25
CA CYS A 357 5.86 -16.19 -0.55
C CYS A 357 5.56 -14.98 -1.45
N THR A 358 5.96 -13.77 -1.07
CA THR A 358 5.79 -12.56 -1.89
C THR A 358 6.26 -12.74 -3.36
N ASP A 359 7.16 -13.68 -3.59
CA ASP A 359 7.66 -14.04 -4.92
C ASP A 359 6.80 -15.15 -5.56
N ASP A 360 5.49 -15.04 -5.48
CA ASP A 360 4.50 -16.02 -5.94
C ASP A 360 4.62 -16.37 -7.44
N PHE A 361 5.07 -15.40 -8.26
CA PHE A 361 5.40 -15.60 -9.67
C PHE A 361 6.51 -16.65 -9.90
N ALA A 362 7.34 -16.88 -8.88
CA ALA A 362 8.38 -17.92 -8.91
C ALA A 362 7.88 -19.31 -8.47
N GLY A 363 6.63 -19.41 -8.01
CA GLY A 363 5.94 -20.63 -7.63
C GLY A 363 6.24 -21.13 -6.22
N HIS A 364 5.57 -22.20 -5.83
CA HIS A 364 5.75 -22.88 -4.54
C HIS A 364 7.19 -23.38 -4.35
N LEU A 365 7.71 -23.25 -3.14
CA LEU A 365 9.04 -23.72 -2.78
C LEU A 365 9.08 -24.18 -1.32
N ALA A 366 9.40 -25.45 -1.11
CA ALA A 366 9.73 -25.98 0.20
C ALA A 366 11.21 -25.71 0.54
N HIS A 367 11.55 -25.74 1.80
CA HIS A 367 12.92 -25.55 2.31
C HIS A 367 13.53 -24.19 1.93
N ASN A 368 12.70 -23.17 1.72
CA ASN A 368 13.11 -21.85 1.24
C ASN A 368 13.93 -21.11 2.29
N VAL A 369 15.22 -20.91 1.99
CA VAL A 369 16.18 -20.27 2.88
C VAL A 369 15.84 -18.80 3.16
N ASN A 370 15.36 -18.05 2.15
CA ASN A 370 14.99 -16.65 2.36
C ASN A 370 13.68 -16.49 3.15
N LEU A 371 12.75 -17.42 3.00
CA LEU A 371 11.52 -17.43 3.81
C LEU A 371 11.80 -17.79 5.27
N SER A 372 12.72 -18.73 5.52
CA SER A 372 13.22 -19.03 6.88
C SER A 372 13.93 -17.81 7.50
N ALA A 373 14.70 -17.06 6.72
CA ALA A 373 15.30 -15.80 7.20
C ALA A 373 14.24 -14.79 7.66
N LYS A 374 13.09 -14.67 6.94
CA LYS A 374 11.95 -13.85 7.38
C LYS A 374 11.41 -14.30 8.73
N ALA A 375 11.26 -15.60 8.94
CA ALA A 375 10.81 -16.13 10.23
C ALA A 375 11.77 -15.77 11.38
N VAL A 376 13.07 -15.92 11.18
CA VAL A 376 14.10 -15.53 12.15
C VAL A 376 14.00 -14.05 12.51
N VAL A 377 13.92 -13.19 11.51
CA VAL A 377 13.75 -11.73 11.69
C VAL A 377 12.43 -11.41 12.40
N GLY A 378 11.33 -12.07 12.03
CA GLY A 378 10.02 -11.90 12.66
C GLY A 378 10.04 -12.25 14.15
N ILE A 379 10.71 -13.34 14.53
CA ILE A 379 10.89 -13.73 15.96
C ILE A 379 11.71 -12.69 16.72
N ALA A 380 12.78 -12.16 16.13
CA ALA A 380 13.58 -11.09 16.73
C ALA A 380 12.77 -9.80 16.89
N CYS A 381 11.94 -9.47 15.92
CA CYS A 381 11.01 -8.34 16.00
C CYS A 381 10.00 -8.53 17.14
N TYR A 382 9.44 -9.73 17.30
CA TYR A 382 8.53 -10.02 18.41
C TYR A 382 9.22 -9.85 19.78
N ALA A 383 10.46 -10.27 19.93
CA ALA A 383 11.22 -10.03 21.15
C ALA A 383 11.31 -8.52 21.49
N ARG A 384 11.50 -7.67 20.49
CA ARG A 384 11.52 -6.21 20.68
C ARG A 384 10.13 -5.67 21.05
N LEU A 385 9.07 -6.18 20.44
CA LEU A 385 7.68 -5.82 20.80
C LEU A 385 7.40 -6.14 22.26
N LEU A 386 7.86 -7.29 22.77
CA LEU A 386 7.73 -7.67 24.18
C LEU A 386 8.45 -6.71 25.12
N ARG A 387 9.66 -6.24 24.78
CA ARG A 387 10.37 -5.21 25.57
C ARG A 387 9.55 -3.93 25.69
N ARG A 388 8.87 -3.51 24.60
CA ARG A 388 7.98 -2.33 24.63
C ARG A 388 6.76 -2.53 25.51
N LEU A 389 6.34 -3.78 25.71
CA LEU A 389 5.26 -4.14 26.62
C LEU A 389 5.73 -4.32 28.08
N GLY A 390 7.04 -4.17 28.36
CA GLY A 390 7.62 -4.41 29.68
C GLY A 390 7.72 -5.89 30.05
N ARG A 391 7.66 -6.80 29.06
CA ARG A 391 7.78 -8.27 29.23
C ARG A 391 9.23 -8.72 29.00
N ASP A 392 10.17 -8.15 29.76
CA ASP A 392 11.62 -8.27 29.49
C ASP A 392 12.16 -9.70 29.59
N GLU A 393 11.67 -10.51 30.54
CA GLU A 393 12.08 -11.91 30.67
C GLU A 393 11.68 -12.76 29.47
N GLU A 394 10.48 -12.54 28.95
CA GLU A 394 9.99 -13.23 27.76
C GLU A 394 10.71 -12.72 26.51
N ALA A 395 10.93 -11.42 26.43
CA ALA A 395 11.71 -10.80 25.37
C ALA A 395 13.12 -11.40 25.27
N ALA A 396 13.78 -11.62 26.42
CA ALA A 396 15.09 -12.25 26.44
C ALA A 396 15.08 -13.71 25.96
N LYS A 397 14.02 -14.46 26.24
CA LYS A 397 13.86 -15.83 25.72
C LYS A 397 13.70 -15.86 24.21
N TRP A 398 12.85 -14.99 23.66
CA TRP A 398 12.60 -14.91 22.23
C TRP A 398 13.80 -14.33 21.46
N ASP A 399 14.50 -13.37 22.03
CA ASP A 399 15.74 -12.84 21.47
C ASP A 399 16.83 -13.93 21.37
N LYS A 400 17.02 -14.70 22.43
CA LYS A 400 17.91 -15.88 22.44
C LYS A 400 17.51 -16.90 21.38
N ARG A 401 16.18 -17.19 21.25
CA ARG A 401 15.65 -18.12 20.26
C ARG A 401 15.93 -17.64 18.82
N ALA A 402 15.72 -16.36 18.54
CA ALA A 402 16.03 -15.77 17.23
C ALA A 402 17.51 -15.94 16.86
N HIS A 403 18.43 -15.72 17.80
CA HIS A 403 19.87 -15.90 17.56
C HIS A 403 20.26 -17.38 17.39
N GLU A 404 19.64 -18.29 18.14
CA GLU A 404 19.83 -19.73 17.94
C GLU A 404 19.36 -20.18 16.56
N MET A 405 18.19 -19.70 16.12
CA MET A 405 17.68 -19.97 14.77
C MET A 405 18.57 -19.35 13.69
N ALA A 406 19.03 -18.12 13.87
CA ALA A 406 19.94 -17.45 12.91
C ALA A 406 21.25 -18.23 12.75
N HIS A 407 21.81 -18.75 13.85
CA HIS A 407 23.01 -19.57 13.80
C HIS A 407 22.76 -20.89 13.06
N SER A 408 21.69 -21.62 13.39
CA SER A 408 21.29 -22.85 12.70
C SER A 408 20.99 -22.60 11.22
N TRP A 409 20.29 -21.50 10.91
CA TRP A 409 20.01 -21.06 9.55
C TRP A 409 21.30 -20.87 8.73
N LEU A 410 22.28 -20.15 9.29
CA LEU A 410 23.55 -19.90 8.61
C LEU A 410 24.33 -21.18 8.33
N GLU A 411 24.41 -22.09 9.30
CA GLU A 411 25.10 -23.37 9.14
C GLU A 411 24.48 -24.25 8.04
N ARG A 412 23.14 -24.27 7.94
CA ARG A 412 22.41 -25.08 6.95
C ARG A 412 22.34 -24.45 5.57
N ALA A 413 22.26 -23.11 5.51
CA ALA A 413 22.14 -22.37 4.26
C ALA A 413 23.46 -22.20 3.51
N LYS A 414 24.61 -22.33 4.21
CA LYS A 414 25.94 -22.00 3.68
C LYS A 414 26.33 -22.89 2.51
N THR A 415 26.84 -22.27 1.45
CA THR A 415 27.52 -22.90 0.33
C THR A 415 29.00 -22.50 0.28
N ALA A 416 29.72 -22.84 -0.77
CA ALA A 416 31.13 -22.51 -0.90
C ALA A 416 31.37 -20.97 -0.99
N ASP A 417 30.46 -20.24 -1.62
CA ASP A 417 30.61 -18.83 -1.97
C ASP A 417 29.49 -17.90 -1.45
N ALA A 418 28.36 -18.47 -0.95
CA ALA A 418 27.20 -17.68 -0.50
C ALA A 418 26.24 -18.55 0.35
N THR A 419 24.94 -18.29 0.19
CA THR A 419 23.87 -19.11 0.75
C THR A 419 22.96 -19.68 -0.35
N ALA A 420 22.41 -20.86 -0.10
CA ALA A 420 21.59 -21.62 -1.04
C ALA A 420 20.17 -20.97 -1.23
N LEU A 421 19.45 -21.41 -2.23
CA LEU A 421 18.01 -21.15 -2.40
C LEU A 421 17.19 -21.99 -1.43
N THR A 422 17.54 -23.27 -1.29
CA THR A 422 16.87 -24.23 -0.40
C THR A 422 17.85 -24.92 0.53
N PHE A 423 17.40 -25.39 1.71
CA PHE A 423 18.27 -26.04 2.72
C PHE A 423 18.88 -27.37 2.28
N ASP A 424 18.47 -27.95 1.18
CA ASP A 424 19.17 -29.09 0.51
C ASP A 424 20.37 -28.65 -0.33
N GLY A 425 20.76 -27.39 -0.24
CA GLY A 425 21.99 -26.86 -0.86
C GLY A 425 21.83 -26.57 -2.36
N VAL A 426 20.61 -26.48 -2.87
CA VAL A 426 20.36 -26.21 -4.28
C VAL A 426 20.27 -24.70 -4.53
N GLY A 427 20.92 -24.25 -5.61
CA GLY A 427 20.81 -22.90 -6.14
C GLY A 427 21.26 -21.79 -5.19
N TRP A 428 20.82 -20.57 -5.48
CA TRP A 428 21.02 -19.35 -4.67
C TRP A 428 19.83 -18.43 -4.84
N SER A 429 19.61 -17.49 -3.90
CA SER A 429 18.58 -16.46 -4.00
C SER A 429 19.00 -15.17 -3.29
N MET A 430 18.38 -14.05 -3.63
CA MET A 430 18.49 -12.82 -2.84
C MET A 430 17.94 -13.05 -1.43
N LYS A 431 18.67 -12.61 -0.41
CA LYS A 431 18.29 -12.71 1.02
C LYS A 431 17.68 -11.37 1.49
N TYR A 432 16.77 -10.80 0.70
CA TYR A 432 16.21 -9.48 0.92
C TYR A 432 15.51 -9.32 2.29
N ASN A 433 14.96 -10.39 2.86
CA ASN A 433 14.33 -10.33 4.16
C ASN A 433 15.29 -9.98 5.31
N LEU A 434 16.58 -10.17 5.13
CA LEU A 434 17.62 -9.81 6.11
C LEU A 434 17.88 -8.29 6.18
N VAL A 435 17.32 -7.47 5.31
CA VAL A 435 17.45 -6.00 5.39
C VAL A 435 17.03 -5.47 6.76
N TRP A 436 16.03 -6.08 7.37
CA TRP A 436 15.52 -5.65 8.68
C TRP A 436 16.45 -5.99 9.83
N ASP A 437 17.30 -7.01 9.71
CA ASP A 437 18.40 -7.21 10.66
C ASP A 437 19.32 -5.99 10.70
N ARG A 438 19.67 -5.45 9.52
CA ARG A 438 20.52 -4.25 9.40
C ARG A 438 19.80 -2.98 9.83
N VAL A 439 18.61 -2.73 9.30
CA VAL A 439 17.82 -1.52 9.56
C VAL A 439 17.44 -1.38 11.03
N LEU A 440 17.08 -2.47 11.68
CA LEU A 440 16.70 -2.49 13.09
C LEU A 440 17.88 -2.72 14.06
N GLY A 441 19.04 -3.13 13.56
CA GLY A 441 20.19 -3.49 14.38
C GLY A 441 19.89 -4.68 15.31
N LEU A 442 19.30 -5.75 14.74
CA LEU A 442 18.98 -6.95 15.50
C LEU A 442 20.24 -7.76 15.86
N ASN A 443 21.28 -7.64 15.03
CA ASN A 443 22.58 -8.32 15.16
C ASN A 443 22.46 -9.86 15.13
N LEU A 444 21.59 -10.37 14.28
CA LEU A 444 21.37 -11.81 14.06
C LEU A 444 22.56 -12.45 13.32
N LEU A 445 23.13 -11.72 12.36
CA LEU A 445 24.25 -12.12 11.53
C LEU A 445 25.36 -11.07 11.59
N ASP A 446 26.61 -11.49 11.36
CA ASP A 446 27.76 -10.60 11.41
C ASP A 446 28.00 -9.85 10.08
N GLU A 447 28.81 -8.79 10.14
CA GLU A 447 29.16 -7.95 8.99
C GLU A 447 29.83 -8.76 7.86
N LYS A 448 30.64 -9.75 8.22
CA LYS A 448 31.35 -10.59 7.26
C LYS A 448 30.39 -11.41 6.41
N PHE A 449 29.30 -11.90 7.01
CA PHE A 449 28.23 -12.58 6.28
C PHE A 449 27.64 -11.65 5.19
N TYR A 450 27.24 -10.43 5.56
CA TYR A 450 26.65 -9.48 4.62
C TYR A 450 27.60 -9.11 3.48
N GLN A 451 28.88 -8.93 3.77
CA GLN A 451 29.90 -8.68 2.75
C GLN A 451 30.01 -9.83 1.76
N GLN A 452 30.13 -11.07 2.26
CA GLN A 452 30.25 -12.26 1.42
C GLN A 452 29.01 -12.47 0.53
N GLU A 453 27.83 -12.30 1.11
CA GLU A 453 26.57 -12.45 0.39
C GLU A 453 26.44 -11.39 -0.73
N THR A 454 26.74 -10.13 -0.43
CA THR A 454 26.71 -9.03 -1.42
C THR A 454 27.75 -9.23 -2.53
N GLU A 455 28.98 -9.63 -2.19
CA GLU A 455 30.01 -9.95 -3.19
C GLU A 455 29.53 -11.06 -4.15
N SER A 456 28.83 -12.08 -3.62
CA SER A 456 28.26 -13.15 -4.43
C SER A 456 27.20 -12.65 -5.42
N TYR A 457 26.43 -11.65 -5.03
CA TYR A 457 25.40 -11.04 -5.91
C TYR A 457 26.00 -10.27 -7.06
N ILE A 458 27.10 -9.53 -6.84
CA ILE A 458 27.80 -8.79 -7.89
C ILE A 458 28.21 -9.71 -9.03
N GLY A 459 28.72 -10.90 -8.71
CA GLY A 459 29.12 -11.90 -9.71
C GLY A 459 27.95 -12.54 -10.48
N ARG A 460 26.69 -12.33 -10.04
CA ARG A 460 25.49 -12.92 -10.63
C ARG A 460 24.60 -11.91 -11.36
N MET A 461 24.97 -10.63 -11.36
CA MET A 461 24.22 -9.59 -12.08
C MET A 461 24.25 -9.84 -13.60
N ASN A 462 23.11 -9.65 -14.24
CA ASN A 462 22.95 -9.63 -15.70
C ASN A 462 22.67 -8.19 -16.20
N GLU A 463 22.30 -8.04 -17.47
CA GLU A 463 22.05 -6.73 -18.09
C GLU A 463 20.99 -5.89 -17.36
N TYR A 464 19.98 -6.51 -16.76
CA TYR A 464 18.86 -5.84 -16.10
C TYR A 464 18.91 -5.88 -14.57
N GLY A 465 20.01 -6.37 -14.01
CA GLY A 465 20.24 -6.43 -12.58
C GLY A 465 20.41 -7.85 -12.04
N LEU A 466 20.25 -8.01 -10.74
CA LEU A 466 20.40 -9.29 -10.06
C LEU A 466 19.09 -10.09 -10.21
N PRO A 467 19.12 -11.32 -10.74
CA PRO A 467 17.96 -12.21 -10.70
C PRO A 467 17.51 -12.49 -9.26
N LEU A 468 16.21 -12.79 -9.09
CA LEU A 468 15.66 -13.13 -7.78
C LEU A 468 16.37 -14.34 -7.17
N ASP A 469 16.59 -15.36 -8.01
CA ASP A 469 17.27 -16.60 -7.64
C ASP A 469 17.78 -17.34 -8.88
N SER A 470 18.37 -18.51 -8.66
CA SER A 470 19.00 -19.33 -9.70
C SER A 470 18.04 -20.04 -10.65
N ARG A 471 16.72 -19.93 -10.48
CA ARG A 471 15.73 -20.63 -11.29
C ARG A 471 15.43 -19.97 -12.63
N ALA A 472 15.52 -18.63 -12.70
CA ALA A 472 15.26 -17.84 -13.91
C ALA A 472 15.89 -16.45 -13.85
N ASP A 473 15.86 -15.72 -14.98
CA ASP A 473 16.46 -14.39 -15.10
C ASP A 473 15.56 -13.23 -14.66
N TYR A 474 14.33 -13.50 -14.19
CA TYR A 474 13.45 -12.44 -13.68
C TYR A 474 14.00 -11.84 -12.37
N THR A 475 13.72 -10.56 -12.17
CA THR A 475 14.11 -9.84 -10.95
C THR A 475 13.02 -8.90 -10.48
N LYS A 476 13.15 -8.42 -9.25
CA LYS A 476 12.34 -7.36 -8.67
C LYS A 476 13.23 -6.22 -8.21
N SER A 477 12.94 -5.01 -8.66
CA SER A 477 13.75 -3.82 -8.37
C SER A 477 13.74 -3.42 -6.89
N ASP A 478 12.64 -3.68 -6.18
CA ASP A 478 12.53 -3.48 -4.74
C ASP A 478 13.52 -4.35 -3.96
N TRP A 479 13.56 -5.66 -4.25
CA TRP A 479 14.49 -6.58 -3.59
C TRP A 479 15.95 -6.29 -3.92
N MET A 480 16.25 -5.85 -5.14
CA MET A 480 17.61 -5.41 -5.47
C MET A 480 18.06 -4.24 -4.60
N VAL A 481 17.18 -3.26 -4.35
CA VAL A 481 17.49 -2.13 -3.46
C VAL A 481 17.63 -2.59 -2.00
N TRP A 482 16.86 -3.60 -1.57
CA TRP A 482 16.94 -4.12 -0.20
C TRP A 482 18.24 -4.90 0.08
N VAL A 483 18.84 -5.52 -0.94
CA VAL A 483 20.13 -6.24 -0.78
C VAL A 483 21.35 -5.39 -1.12
N ALA A 484 21.17 -4.18 -1.65
CA ALA A 484 22.24 -3.23 -1.93
C ALA A 484 22.68 -2.51 -0.66
#